data_1ca9e040ba0e47179fe57f2ac4122706
#
_entry.id   1ca9e040ba0e47179fe57f2ac4122706
#
_cell.length_a   1.000
_cell.length_b   1.000
_cell.length_c   1.000
_cell.angle_alpha   90.00
_cell.angle_beta   90.00
_cell.angle_gamma   90.00
#
_symmetry.space_group_name_H-M   'P 1'
#
loop_
_entity.id
_entity.type
_entity.pdbx_description
1 polymer ?
#
loop_
_entity_poly.entity_id
_entity_poly.type
_entity_poly.pdbx_seq_one_letter_code
_entity_poly.pdbx_strand_id
1 'polypeptide(L)'
;MQDWRVLYGKNFWATRGRGKPGVEISLGHRFRWGDADWRALSVYACAKGLVLDLAKHVPAEDVRRFVETWAPLEEAGLTPEQAEQALMESPFHDSFHAELLVNGRALRGEGSSGFAWRPDTEQDLAEQAVLAHYALDPAEHWQLRRLHFPWKRRQEILSLTLTLTADPVWRPGQQFTAQPGQSMPFTHPLTGTNHTLTALALAPETLDVSGLPDVQEYPAHCLRLEYTVSPELPPDALQIRDAAPTDPPRLKIPENSSGEVPVGGAACIGIIGGADGPTSVFVSGGAPSDRRVAYSSLHFAPPEQVTWQLRFSVVPRGEISEKLR
;
A
#
# COMPACT_ATOMS: atom_id res chain seq x y z
N MET A 1 -20.89 30.75 1.92
CA MET A 1 -19.48 30.28 1.93
C MET A 1 -19.36 29.33 3.09
N GLN A 2 -19.03 28.06 2.84
CA GLN A 2 -18.92 27.05 3.90
C GLN A 2 -17.63 27.36 4.68
N ASP A 3 -17.71 27.50 6.01
CA ASP A 3 -16.53 27.74 6.86
C ASP A 3 -15.55 26.59 6.71
N TRP A 4 -14.33 26.87 6.25
CA TRP A 4 -13.26 25.90 6.16
C TRP A 4 -12.85 25.42 7.55
N ARG A 5 -12.97 24.12 7.82
CA ARG A 5 -12.71 23.54 9.14
C ARG A 5 -11.93 22.26 9.02
N VAL A 6 -10.78 22.21 9.67
CA VAL A 6 -9.95 21.01 9.77
C VAL A 6 -9.96 20.49 11.20
N LEU A 7 -10.30 19.21 11.34
CA LEU A 7 -10.38 18.51 12.62
C LEU A 7 -9.36 17.38 12.66
N TYR A 8 -8.69 17.21 13.80
CA TYR A 8 -7.73 16.11 13.98
C TYR A 8 -8.39 14.75 13.82
N GLY A 9 -7.73 13.85 13.08
CA GLY A 9 -8.23 12.50 12.80
C GLY A 9 -9.41 12.44 11.82
N LYS A 10 -9.63 13.50 11.03
CA LYS A 10 -10.70 13.57 10.02
C LYS A 10 -10.11 13.80 8.63
N ASN A 11 -10.79 13.23 7.63
CA ASN A 11 -10.46 13.40 6.21
C ASN A 11 -10.90 14.78 5.68
N PHE A 12 -10.69 15.03 4.39
CA PHE A 12 -11.04 16.28 3.74
C PHE A 12 -12.54 16.56 3.69
N TRP A 13 -13.38 15.54 3.65
CA TRP A 13 -14.84 15.67 3.55
C TRP A 13 -15.54 15.87 4.90
N ALA A 14 -14.86 15.54 5.99
CA ALA A 14 -15.44 15.64 7.33
C ALA A 14 -15.31 17.06 7.92
N THR A 15 -16.03 18.01 7.35
CA THR A 15 -16.10 19.40 7.82
C THR A 15 -16.99 19.57 9.04
N ARG A 16 -17.84 18.57 9.35
CA ARG A 16 -18.75 18.57 10.50
C ARG A 16 -18.23 17.62 11.59
N GLY A 17 -18.28 18.03 12.84
CA GLY A 17 -17.86 17.21 13.97
C GLY A 17 -17.86 17.98 15.28
N ARG A 18 -17.94 17.23 16.41
CA ARG A 18 -17.73 17.80 17.75
C ARG A 18 -16.23 18.03 17.93
N GLY A 19 -15.82 19.27 18.05
CA GLY A 19 -14.43 19.65 18.29
C GLY A 19 -14.13 21.06 17.79
N LYS A 20 -13.12 21.65 18.40
CA LYS A 20 -12.60 22.93 17.95
C LYS A 20 -11.72 22.69 16.72
N PRO A 21 -11.96 23.40 15.60
CA PRO A 21 -11.10 23.29 14.42
C PRO A 21 -9.67 23.73 14.75
N GLY A 22 -8.71 23.19 14.01
CA GLY A 22 -7.32 23.60 14.08
C GLY A 22 -7.13 25.03 13.62
N VAL A 23 -6.18 25.71 14.22
CA VAL A 23 -5.71 27.02 13.75
C VAL A 23 -4.78 26.79 12.57
N GLU A 24 -5.11 27.38 11.45
CA GLU A 24 -4.33 27.26 10.22
C GLU A 24 -3.07 28.10 10.27
N ILE A 25 -1.98 27.52 9.81
CA ILE A 25 -0.71 28.18 9.52
C ILE A 25 -0.40 27.86 8.05
N SER A 26 -0.60 28.83 7.16
CA SER A 26 -0.30 28.67 5.75
C SER A 26 1.21 28.54 5.55
N LEU A 27 1.61 27.57 4.74
CA LEU A 27 3.01 27.29 4.43
C LEU A 27 3.34 27.70 2.99
N GLY A 28 2.55 27.26 2.01
CA GLY A 28 2.78 27.55 0.61
C GLY A 28 4.14 27.08 0.09
N HIS A 29 4.81 26.17 0.81
CA HIS A 29 6.16 25.71 0.51
C HIS A 29 6.14 24.70 -0.63
N ARG A 30 6.98 24.92 -1.65
CA ARG A 30 7.12 24.04 -2.82
C ARG A 30 8.45 23.31 -2.74
N PHE A 31 8.43 22.01 -3.07
CA PHE A 31 9.62 21.18 -3.10
C PHE A 31 9.48 20.09 -4.16
N ARG A 32 10.60 19.47 -4.53
CA ARG A 32 10.62 18.37 -5.48
C ARG A 32 11.06 17.09 -4.77
N TRP A 33 10.28 16.03 -4.91
CA TRP A 33 10.63 14.72 -4.37
C TRP A 33 10.55 13.64 -5.44
N GLY A 34 11.72 13.09 -5.80
CA GLY A 34 11.87 12.32 -7.02
C GLY A 34 11.55 13.19 -8.25
N ASP A 35 10.72 12.68 -9.13
CA ASP A 35 10.30 13.41 -10.34
C ASP A 35 9.02 14.24 -10.16
N ALA A 36 8.46 14.27 -8.95
CA ALA A 36 7.20 14.94 -8.66
C ALA A 36 7.39 16.27 -7.95
N ASP A 37 6.54 17.25 -8.33
CA ASP A 37 6.44 18.55 -7.67
C ASP A 37 5.39 18.50 -6.55
N TRP A 38 5.83 18.83 -5.34
CA TRP A 38 5.02 18.82 -4.14
C TRP A 38 4.83 20.21 -3.57
N ARG A 39 3.73 20.38 -2.83
CA ARG A 39 3.43 21.59 -2.05
C ARG A 39 3.02 21.20 -0.64
N ALA A 40 3.70 21.70 0.36
CA ALA A 40 3.17 21.75 1.72
C ALA A 40 2.25 22.95 1.82
N LEU A 41 0.95 22.70 1.92
CA LEU A 41 -0.09 23.71 1.80
C LEU A 41 -0.26 24.48 3.12
N SER A 42 -0.68 23.78 4.17
CA SER A 42 -0.92 24.36 5.50
C SER A 42 -0.70 23.32 6.58
N VAL A 43 -0.31 23.77 7.76
CA VAL A 43 -0.38 22.99 8.99
C VAL A 43 -1.46 23.55 9.91
N TYR A 44 -2.25 22.68 10.52
CA TYR A 44 -3.34 23.03 11.42
C TYR A 44 -3.01 22.59 12.84
N ALA A 45 -2.94 23.56 13.75
CA ALA A 45 -2.74 23.28 15.17
C ALA A 45 -4.08 22.94 15.82
N CYS A 46 -4.35 21.65 16.00
CA CYS A 46 -5.54 21.11 16.62
C CYS A 46 -5.32 20.81 18.12
N ALA A 47 -6.41 20.57 18.86
CA ALA A 47 -6.33 20.27 20.29
C ALA A 47 -5.58 18.96 20.61
N LYS A 48 -5.63 17.98 19.69
CA LYS A 48 -5.04 16.64 19.87
C LYS A 48 -3.75 16.42 19.08
N GLY A 49 -3.41 17.29 18.14
CA GLY A 49 -2.25 17.11 17.27
C GLY A 49 -2.17 18.15 16.19
N LEU A 50 -1.27 17.88 15.25
CA LEU A 50 -1.09 18.68 14.04
C LEU A 50 -1.70 17.93 12.85
N VAL A 51 -2.25 18.66 11.91
CA VAL A 51 -2.70 18.16 10.62
C VAL A 51 -1.92 18.91 9.55
N LEU A 52 -1.26 18.20 8.65
CA LEU A 52 -0.51 18.77 7.54
C LEU A 52 -1.17 18.35 6.23
N ASP A 53 -1.49 19.32 5.40
CA ASP A 53 -2.04 19.09 4.07
C ASP A 53 -0.94 19.27 3.01
N LEU A 54 -0.80 18.27 2.15
CA LEU A 54 0.13 18.23 1.03
C LEU A 54 -0.64 18.12 -0.28
N ALA A 55 -0.08 18.67 -1.36
CA ALA A 55 -0.52 18.41 -2.72
C ALA A 55 0.67 18.01 -3.58
N LYS A 56 0.51 16.96 -4.38
CA LYS A 56 1.40 16.58 -5.48
C LYS A 56 0.76 16.98 -6.78
N HIS A 57 1.49 17.69 -7.62
CA HIS A 57 1.08 17.90 -9.01
C HIS A 57 1.33 16.62 -9.82
N VAL A 58 0.33 16.22 -10.59
CA VAL A 58 0.42 15.05 -11.47
C VAL A 58 0.37 15.52 -12.91
N PRO A 59 1.43 15.33 -13.71
CA PRO A 59 1.41 15.74 -15.10
C PRO A 59 0.29 15.05 -15.90
N ALA A 60 -0.44 15.80 -16.69
CA ALA A 60 -1.53 15.28 -17.54
C ALA A 60 -1.04 14.17 -18.50
N GLU A 61 0.22 14.27 -18.95
CA GLU A 61 0.87 13.25 -19.78
C GLU A 61 0.98 11.89 -19.07
N ASP A 62 1.32 11.89 -17.78
CA ASP A 62 1.44 10.65 -17.01
C ASP A 62 0.07 10.01 -16.78
N VAL A 63 -0.96 10.85 -16.54
CA VAL A 63 -2.35 10.38 -16.43
C VAL A 63 -2.82 9.76 -17.75
N ARG A 64 -2.57 10.45 -18.88
CA ARG A 64 -2.94 9.97 -20.20
C ARG A 64 -2.27 8.62 -20.50
N ARG A 65 -0.96 8.51 -20.30
CA ARG A 65 -0.20 7.27 -20.53
C ARG A 65 -0.73 6.12 -19.67
N PHE A 66 -1.05 6.39 -18.42
CA PHE A 66 -1.65 5.42 -17.51
C PHE A 66 -3.01 4.93 -18.03
N VAL A 67 -3.90 5.84 -18.41
CA VAL A 67 -5.24 5.50 -18.94
C VAL A 67 -5.12 4.72 -20.25
N GLU A 68 -4.28 5.16 -21.19
CA GLU A 68 -4.07 4.44 -22.47
C GLU A 68 -3.56 3.01 -22.27
N THR A 69 -2.75 2.77 -21.23
CA THR A 69 -2.22 1.44 -20.92
C THR A 69 -3.24 0.55 -20.24
N TRP A 70 -3.96 1.08 -19.25
CA TRP A 70 -4.74 0.25 -18.33
C TRP A 70 -6.24 0.20 -18.63
N ALA A 71 -6.85 1.25 -19.22
CA ALA A 71 -8.30 1.25 -19.48
C ALA A 71 -8.76 0.06 -20.37
N PRO A 72 -8.07 -0.32 -21.46
CA PRO A 72 -8.48 -1.48 -22.26
C PRO A 72 -8.40 -2.81 -21.48
N LEU A 73 -7.47 -2.92 -20.55
CA LEU A 73 -7.32 -4.11 -19.69
C LEU A 73 -8.38 -4.15 -18.60
N GLU A 74 -8.73 -2.99 -18.02
CA GLU A 74 -9.83 -2.87 -17.05
C GLU A 74 -11.17 -3.27 -17.67
N GLU A 75 -11.46 -2.85 -18.90
CA GLU A 75 -12.66 -3.25 -19.63
C GLU A 75 -12.71 -4.76 -19.91
N ALA A 76 -11.56 -5.39 -20.15
CA ALA A 76 -11.44 -6.83 -20.36
C ALA A 76 -11.47 -7.65 -19.05
N GLY A 77 -11.31 -6.99 -17.89
CA GLY A 77 -11.18 -7.61 -16.58
C GLY A 77 -9.72 -7.88 -16.21
N LEU A 78 -9.21 -7.13 -15.22
CA LEU A 78 -7.84 -7.30 -14.74
C LEU A 78 -7.67 -8.61 -13.97
N THR A 79 -6.54 -9.28 -14.19
CA THR A 79 -6.08 -10.30 -13.23
C THR A 79 -5.64 -9.63 -11.92
N PRO A 80 -5.56 -10.36 -10.79
CA PRO A 80 -5.05 -9.81 -9.53
C PRO A 80 -3.66 -9.16 -9.66
N GLU A 81 -2.76 -9.77 -10.43
CA GLU A 81 -1.42 -9.25 -10.69
C GLU A 81 -1.47 -7.95 -11.52
N GLN A 82 -2.33 -7.90 -12.53
CA GLN A 82 -2.53 -6.69 -13.33
C GLN A 82 -3.12 -5.57 -12.50
N ALA A 83 -4.07 -5.88 -11.60
CA ALA A 83 -4.65 -4.89 -10.69
C ALA A 83 -3.59 -4.33 -9.72
N GLU A 84 -2.72 -5.18 -9.15
CA GLU A 84 -1.60 -4.75 -8.32
C GLU A 84 -0.62 -3.88 -9.11
N GLN A 85 -0.27 -4.28 -10.33
CA GLN A 85 0.62 -3.53 -11.19
C GLN A 85 0.01 -2.17 -11.57
N ALA A 86 -1.27 -2.13 -11.97
CA ALA A 86 -1.98 -0.89 -12.27
C ALA A 86 -1.97 0.07 -11.07
N LEU A 87 -2.22 -0.44 -9.85
CA LEU A 87 -2.14 0.36 -8.65
C LEU A 87 -0.74 0.96 -8.46
N MET A 88 0.31 0.17 -8.63
CA MET A 88 1.71 0.62 -8.47
C MET A 88 2.14 1.61 -9.56
N GLU A 89 1.63 1.48 -10.77
CA GLU A 89 1.93 2.37 -11.90
C GLU A 89 1.05 3.61 -11.94
N SER A 90 0.00 3.66 -11.11
CA SER A 90 -0.89 4.83 -11.05
C SER A 90 -0.11 6.09 -10.67
N PRO A 91 -0.20 7.17 -11.46
CA PRO A 91 0.48 8.42 -11.16
C PRO A 91 -0.05 9.10 -9.89
N PHE A 92 -1.21 8.67 -9.38
CA PHE A 92 -1.80 9.12 -8.13
C PHE A 92 -1.42 8.23 -6.93
N HIS A 93 -0.73 7.10 -7.17
CA HIS A 93 -0.30 6.23 -6.08
C HIS A 93 0.98 6.77 -5.45
N ASP A 94 0.93 6.99 -4.13
CA ASP A 94 2.10 7.30 -3.31
C ASP A 94 1.96 6.63 -1.95
N SER A 95 2.95 5.81 -1.62
CA SER A 95 3.09 5.23 -0.29
C SER A 95 4.36 5.74 0.37
N PHE A 96 4.22 6.35 1.54
CA PHE A 96 5.34 6.92 2.27
C PHE A 96 5.03 7.11 3.75
N HIS A 97 6.08 7.10 4.55
CA HIS A 97 6.05 7.56 5.92
C HIS A 97 6.42 9.04 6.00
N ALA A 98 5.76 9.74 6.94
CA ALA A 98 6.04 11.14 7.19
C ALA A 98 6.45 11.34 8.66
N GLU A 99 7.51 12.10 8.87
CA GLU A 99 7.93 12.60 10.17
C GLU A 99 7.93 14.13 10.16
N LEU A 100 7.42 14.72 11.23
CA LEU A 100 7.38 16.18 11.39
C LEU A 100 8.22 16.58 12.60
N LEU A 101 9.33 17.30 12.36
CA LEU A 101 10.16 17.85 13.42
C LEU A 101 9.62 19.23 13.82
N VAL A 102 9.03 19.32 15.00
CA VAL A 102 8.44 20.56 15.54
C VAL A 102 9.28 21.06 16.70
N ASN A 103 9.87 22.24 16.56
CA ASN A 103 10.76 22.82 17.58
C ASN A 103 11.83 21.83 18.08
N GLY A 104 12.42 21.05 17.18
CA GLY A 104 13.43 20.04 17.51
C GLY A 104 12.89 18.71 18.03
N ARG A 105 11.56 18.51 18.09
CA ARG A 105 10.94 17.25 18.50
C ARG A 105 10.32 16.53 17.33
N ALA A 106 10.70 15.28 17.12
CA ALA A 106 10.14 14.42 16.09
C ALA A 106 8.73 13.90 16.46
N LEU A 107 7.82 13.99 15.49
CA LEU A 107 6.47 13.46 15.54
C LEU A 107 6.27 12.51 14.34
N ARG A 108 5.89 11.29 14.62
CA ARG A 108 5.55 10.32 13.56
C ARG A 108 4.08 10.45 13.17
N GLY A 109 3.78 10.32 11.90
CA GLY A 109 2.40 10.29 11.39
C GLY A 109 1.64 9.06 11.90
N GLU A 110 0.40 9.26 12.35
CA GLU A 110 -0.49 8.17 12.85
C GLU A 110 -1.50 7.72 11.80
N GLY A 111 -1.65 8.46 10.72
CA GLY A 111 -2.60 8.15 9.66
C GLY A 111 -2.65 9.22 8.60
N SER A 112 -3.18 8.84 7.47
CA SER A 112 -3.37 9.73 6.33
C SER A 112 -4.71 9.50 5.66
N SER A 113 -5.19 10.54 4.98
CA SER A 113 -6.30 10.45 4.03
C SER A 113 -5.94 11.29 2.81
N GLY A 114 -6.58 10.99 1.69
CA GLY A 114 -6.31 11.75 0.47
C GLY A 114 -7.33 11.46 -0.62
N PHE A 115 -7.22 12.20 -1.71
CA PHE A 115 -7.99 11.99 -2.92
C PHE A 115 -7.17 12.45 -4.14
N ALA A 116 -7.55 11.91 -5.30
CA ALA A 116 -7.03 12.33 -6.58
C ALA A 116 -8.03 13.28 -7.24
N TRP A 117 -7.58 14.47 -7.61
CA TRP A 117 -8.34 15.41 -8.41
C TRP A 117 -8.00 15.21 -9.89
N ARG A 118 -9.03 15.00 -10.70
CA ARG A 118 -8.93 14.88 -12.16
C ARG A 118 -9.95 15.81 -12.80
N PRO A 119 -9.53 16.78 -13.62
CA PRO A 119 -10.43 17.78 -14.25
C PRO A 119 -11.53 17.16 -15.15
N ASP A 120 -11.28 15.98 -15.69
CA ASP A 120 -12.12 15.24 -16.64
C ASP A 120 -13.16 14.31 -16.00
N THR A 121 -13.22 14.25 -14.66
CA THR A 121 -14.20 13.42 -13.95
C THR A 121 -15.25 14.27 -13.24
N GLU A 122 -16.38 13.63 -12.88
CA GLU A 122 -17.38 14.29 -12.03
C GLU A 122 -16.78 14.63 -10.67
N GLN A 123 -16.97 15.88 -10.24
CA GLN A 123 -16.27 16.44 -9.09
C GLN A 123 -17.19 16.60 -7.89
N ASP A 124 -16.76 16.13 -6.71
CA ASP A 124 -17.44 16.40 -5.46
C ASP A 124 -17.28 17.88 -5.05
N LEU A 125 -18.35 18.48 -4.57
CA LEU A 125 -18.35 19.85 -4.06
C LEU A 125 -17.35 20.05 -2.92
N ALA A 126 -17.11 19.04 -2.10
CA ALA A 126 -16.12 19.11 -1.03
C ALA A 126 -14.68 19.14 -1.58
N GLU A 127 -14.39 18.41 -2.64
CA GLU A 127 -13.09 18.43 -3.32
C GLU A 127 -12.83 19.77 -4.00
N GLN A 128 -13.85 20.32 -4.68
CA GLN A 128 -13.79 21.68 -5.25
C GLN A 128 -13.49 22.73 -4.17
N ALA A 129 -14.11 22.61 -2.99
CA ALA A 129 -13.85 23.52 -1.87
C ALA A 129 -12.40 23.41 -1.35
N VAL A 130 -11.79 22.22 -1.38
CA VAL A 130 -10.39 22.01 -1.02
C VAL A 130 -9.46 22.73 -2.00
N LEU A 131 -9.67 22.54 -3.31
CA LEU A 131 -8.86 23.22 -4.33
C LEU A 131 -8.98 24.74 -4.23
N ALA A 132 -10.21 25.24 -4.07
CA ALA A 132 -10.47 26.67 -3.93
C ALA A 132 -9.79 27.27 -2.69
N HIS A 133 -9.82 26.56 -1.56
CA HIS A 133 -9.16 27.00 -0.31
C HIS A 133 -7.65 27.16 -0.49
N TYR A 134 -7.00 26.22 -1.17
CA TYR A 134 -5.55 26.23 -1.39
C TYR A 134 -5.12 26.93 -2.68
N ALA A 135 -6.04 27.55 -3.41
CA ALA A 135 -5.78 28.17 -4.71
C ALA A 135 -5.00 27.24 -5.66
N LEU A 136 -5.39 25.96 -5.69
CA LEU A 136 -4.88 24.99 -6.67
C LEU A 136 -5.67 25.16 -7.98
N ASP A 137 -4.96 25.05 -9.10
CA ASP A 137 -5.61 25.16 -10.41
C ASP A 137 -6.52 23.94 -10.65
N PRO A 138 -7.83 24.11 -10.82
CA PRO A 138 -8.75 23.01 -11.06
C PRO A 138 -8.62 22.39 -12.46
N ALA A 139 -7.88 23.02 -13.39
CA ALA A 139 -7.57 22.46 -14.71
C ALA A 139 -6.41 21.46 -14.68
N GLU A 140 -5.66 21.42 -13.57
CA GLU A 140 -4.53 20.52 -13.37
C GLU A 140 -4.92 19.31 -12.54
N HIS A 141 -4.12 18.23 -12.63
CA HIS A 141 -4.32 17.03 -11.84
C HIS A 141 -3.53 17.12 -10.54
N TRP A 142 -4.18 16.72 -9.44
CA TRP A 142 -3.58 16.78 -8.10
C TRP A 142 -3.82 15.50 -7.33
N GLN A 143 -2.81 15.09 -6.57
CA GLN A 143 -2.96 14.13 -5.49
C GLN A 143 -2.88 14.90 -4.17
N LEU A 144 -3.96 14.93 -3.40
CA LEU A 144 -3.99 15.58 -2.09
C LEU A 144 -3.81 14.54 -0.98
N ARG A 145 -3.05 14.92 0.04
CA ARG A 145 -2.79 14.11 1.22
C ARG A 145 -2.94 14.96 2.48
N ARG A 146 -3.67 14.43 3.45
CA ARG A 146 -3.82 14.99 4.79
C ARG A 146 -3.18 14.04 5.79
N LEU A 147 -2.18 14.50 6.51
CA LEU A 147 -1.38 13.75 7.46
C LEU A 147 -1.70 14.18 8.88
N HIS A 148 -1.73 13.23 9.82
CA HIS A 148 -2.05 13.48 11.21
C HIS A 148 -0.85 13.13 12.09
N PHE A 149 -0.45 14.06 12.97
CA PHE A 149 0.68 13.92 13.89
C PHE A 149 0.21 14.15 15.31
N PRO A 150 0.38 13.19 16.24
CA PRO A 150 -0.04 13.37 17.62
C PRO A 150 0.84 14.41 18.33
N TRP A 151 0.22 15.47 18.85
CA TRP A 151 0.93 16.50 19.58
C TRP A 151 0.10 17.04 20.74
N LYS A 152 0.48 16.68 21.95
CA LYS A 152 -0.27 17.06 23.18
C LYS A 152 0.10 18.42 23.75
N ARG A 153 1.13 19.09 23.23
CA ARG A 153 1.64 20.35 23.77
C ARG A 153 1.11 21.53 22.97
N ARG A 154 0.49 22.48 23.66
CA ARG A 154 0.11 23.79 23.08
C ARG A 154 1.32 24.73 23.16
N GLN A 155 2.31 24.54 22.32
CA GLN A 155 3.45 25.42 22.17
C GLN A 155 3.37 26.13 20.84
N GLU A 156 3.89 27.34 20.77
CA GLU A 156 4.07 28.03 19.49
C GLU A 156 5.01 27.21 18.59
N ILE A 157 4.66 27.12 17.31
CA ILE A 157 5.47 26.45 16.30
C ILE A 157 6.49 27.45 15.78
N LEU A 158 7.71 27.38 16.28
CA LEU A 158 8.83 28.24 15.90
C LEU A 158 9.61 27.68 14.71
N SER A 159 9.69 26.35 14.63
CA SER A 159 10.34 25.66 13.52
C SER A 159 9.58 24.40 13.13
N LEU A 160 9.56 24.11 11.84
CA LEU A 160 8.86 22.97 11.28
C LEU A 160 9.69 22.38 10.14
N THR A 161 10.06 21.10 10.25
CA THR A 161 10.72 20.36 9.18
C THR A 161 9.93 19.09 8.90
N LEU A 162 9.65 18.83 7.62
CA LEU A 162 8.98 17.62 7.14
C LEU A 162 10.01 16.67 6.56
N THR A 163 10.00 15.42 6.99
CA THR A 163 10.74 14.34 6.37
C THR A 163 9.76 13.35 5.76
N LEU A 164 9.95 13.02 4.50
CA LEU A 164 9.20 12.00 3.77
C LEU A 164 10.13 10.87 3.36
N THR A 165 9.75 9.64 3.67
CA THR A 165 10.48 8.43 3.32
C THR A 165 9.56 7.52 2.53
N ALA A 166 9.87 7.24 1.27
CA ALA A 166 9.05 6.38 0.44
C ALA A 166 9.04 4.95 0.97
N ASP A 167 7.85 4.34 0.96
CA ASP A 167 7.74 2.92 1.25
C ASP A 167 8.30 2.09 0.10
N PRO A 168 8.91 0.96 0.37
CA PRO A 168 9.31 0.04 -0.67
C PRO A 168 8.09 -0.51 -1.40
N VAL A 169 8.19 -0.62 -2.73
CA VAL A 169 7.19 -1.26 -3.58
C VAL A 169 7.74 -2.58 -4.11
N TRP A 170 6.85 -3.58 -4.26
CA TRP A 170 7.23 -4.87 -4.78
C TRP A 170 7.07 -4.92 -6.30
N ARG A 171 8.18 -5.13 -7.03
CA ARG A 171 8.14 -5.32 -8.48
C ARG A 171 8.18 -6.81 -8.82
N PRO A 172 7.28 -7.29 -9.68
CA PRO A 172 7.30 -8.66 -10.14
C PRO A 172 8.56 -8.94 -10.95
N GLY A 173 9.16 -10.11 -10.73
CA GLY A 173 10.26 -10.66 -11.51
C GLY A 173 9.82 -11.88 -12.32
N GLN A 174 10.76 -12.76 -12.63
CA GLN A 174 10.47 -13.97 -13.39
C GLN A 174 9.67 -14.98 -12.57
N GLN A 175 8.84 -15.76 -13.28
CA GLN A 175 8.15 -16.92 -12.73
C GLN A 175 8.98 -18.20 -12.91
N PHE A 176 8.83 -19.16 -12.01
CA PHE A 176 9.51 -20.44 -12.05
C PHE A 176 8.74 -21.53 -11.33
N THR A 177 9.02 -22.76 -11.66
CA THR A 177 8.63 -23.92 -10.86
C THR A 177 9.86 -24.42 -10.11
N ALA A 178 9.70 -24.83 -8.86
CA ALA A 178 10.80 -25.29 -8.03
C ALA A 178 10.78 -26.81 -7.88
N GLN A 179 11.96 -27.42 -7.91
CA GLN A 179 12.18 -28.80 -7.53
C GLN A 179 13.35 -28.87 -6.52
N PRO A 180 13.30 -29.74 -5.52
CA PRO A 180 14.40 -29.86 -4.56
C PRO A 180 15.75 -30.09 -5.27
N GLY A 181 16.77 -29.31 -4.88
CA GLY A 181 18.10 -29.34 -5.51
C GLY A 181 18.24 -28.53 -6.79
N GLN A 182 17.17 -27.98 -7.35
CA GLN A 182 17.22 -27.16 -8.56
C GLN A 182 17.71 -25.75 -8.26
N SER A 183 18.61 -25.27 -9.11
CA SER A 183 19.10 -23.88 -9.07
C SER A 183 18.59 -23.09 -10.26
N MET A 184 18.22 -21.83 -10.00
CA MET A 184 17.69 -20.91 -11.00
C MET A 184 18.44 -19.57 -10.93
N PRO A 185 19.07 -19.13 -12.05
CA PRO A 185 19.70 -17.83 -12.11
C PRO A 185 18.63 -16.73 -12.32
N PHE A 186 18.86 -15.57 -11.71
CA PHE A 186 18.08 -14.37 -11.96
C PHE A 186 18.94 -13.11 -11.83
N THR A 187 18.51 -12.02 -12.45
CA THR A 187 19.18 -10.73 -12.37
C THR A 187 18.35 -9.77 -11.53
N HIS A 188 18.97 -9.14 -10.55
CA HIS A 188 18.29 -8.12 -9.73
C HIS A 188 17.98 -6.89 -10.58
N PRO A 189 16.72 -6.45 -10.69
CA PRO A 189 16.30 -5.45 -11.70
C PRO A 189 16.88 -4.05 -11.50
N LEU A 190 17.32 -3.71 -10.28
CA LEU A 190 17.90 -2.39 -9.99
C LEU A 190 19.43 -2.37 -10.08
N THR A 191 20.07 -3.43 -9.54
CA THR A 191 21.53 -3.45 -9.43
C THR A 191 22.20 -4.08 -10.66
N GLY A 192 21.43 -4.82 -11.47
CA GLY A 192 21.97 -5.64 -12.57
C GLY A 192 22.82 -6.82 -12.09
N THR A 193 22.89 -7.08 -10.79
CA THR A 193 23.68 -8.18 -10.22
C THR A 193 22.99 -9.51 -10.49
N ASN A 194 23.76 -10.50 -10.89
CA ASN A 194 23.29 -11.87 -11.09
C ASN A 194 23.30 -12.63 -9.76
N HIS A 195 22.21 -13.30 -9.47
CA HIS A 195 22.03 -14.16 -8.32
C HIS A 195 21.55 -15.54 -8.76
N THR A 196 21.71 -16.52 -7.88
CA THR A 196 21.17 -17.88 -8.06
C THR A 196 20.31 -18.24 -6.86
N LEU A 197 19.06 -18.59 -7.12
CA LEU A 197 18.17 -19.20 -6.15
C LEU A 197 18.32 -20.72 -6.23
N THR A 198 18.52 -21.37 -5.11
CA THR A 198 18.56 -22.84 -5.01
C THR A 198 17.42 -23.32 -4.11
N ALA A 199 16.50 -24.08 -4.67
CA ALA A 199 15.43 -24.73 -3.93
C ALA A 199 16.03 -25.91 -3.12
N LEU A 200 15.88 -25.87 -1.81
CA LEU A 200 16.42 -26.90 -0.90
C LEU A 200 15.40 -27.99 -0.65
N ALA A 201 14.16 -27.62 -0.36
CA ALA A 201 13.07 -28.53 -0.07
C ALA A 201 11.72 -27.95 -0.49
N LEU A 202 10.80 -28.83 -0.82
CA LEU A 202 9.39 -28.55 -1.02
C LEU A 202 8.59 -29.50 -0.15
N ALA A 203 7.69 -28.98 0.67
CA ALA A 203 6.85 -29.79 1.54
C ALA A 203 5.41 -29.26 1.57
N PRO A 204 4.40 -30.12 1.44
CA PRO A 204 3.03 -29.73 1.69
C PRO A 204 2.86 -29.39 3.17
N GLU A 205 2.08 -28.34 3.43
CA GLU A 205 1.78 -27.88 4.78
C GLU A 205 0.28 -27.60 4.90
N THR A 206 -0.28 -27.84 6.07
CA THR A 206 -1.68 -27.59 6.36
C THR A 206 -1.76 -26.66 7.57
N LEU A 207 -2.41 -25.51 7.38
CA LEU A 207 -2.59 -24.54 8.44
C LEU A 207 -3.76 -24.94 9.34
N ASP A 208 -3.62 -24.67 10.64
CA ASP A 208 -4.73 -24.80 11.58
C ASP A 208 -5.68 -23.62 11.43
N VAL A 209 -6.84 -23.86 10.86
CA VAL A 209 -7.92 -22.89 10.68
C VAL A 209 -9.05 -23.03 11.69
N SER A 210 -8.88 -23.85 12.73
CA SER A 210 -9.90 -24.13 13.74
C SER A 210 -10.34 -22.90 14.55
N GLY A 211 -9.52 -21.85 14.59
CA GLY A 211 -9.84 -20.58 15.24
C GLY A 211 -10.70 -19.62 14.40
N LEU A 212 -11.01 -19.97 13.15
CA LEU A 212 -11.82 -19.14 12.26
C LEU A 212 -13.34 -19.44 12.43
N PRO A 213 -14.23 -18.50 12.04
CA PRO A 213 -15.68 -18.70 12.17
C PRO A 213 -16.17 -19.94 11.43
N ASP A 214 -16.97 -20.79 12.10
CA ASP A 214 -17.44 -22.09 11.57
C ASP A 214 -18.52 -21.99 10.47
N VAL A 215 -18.91 -20.77 10.09
CA VAL A 215 -19.90 -20.52 9.02
C VAL A 215 -19.34 -20.71 7.62
N GLN A 216 -18.01 -20.81 7.49
CA GLN A 216 -17.30 -20.95 6.21
C GLN A 216 -16.27 -22.07 6.28
N GLU A 217 -16.01 -22.67 5.14
CA GLU A 217 -14.86 -23.52 4.93
C GLU A 217 -13.72 -22.66 4.39
N TYR A 218 -12.52 -22.78 4.98
CA TYR A 218 -11.35 -22.01 4.60
C TYR A 218 -10.32 -22.90 3.92
N PRO A 219 -9.65 -22.41 2.88
CA PRO A 219 -8.51 -23.12 2.32
C PRO A 219 -7.38 -23.18 3.36
N ALA A 220 -6.76 -24.34 3.52
CA ALA A 220 -5.79 -24.58 4.57
C ALA A 220 -4.48 -25.19 4.07
N HIS A 221 -4.47 -25.67 2.82
CA HIS A 221 -3.30 -26.39 2.28
C HIS A 221 -2.44 -25.46 1.45
N CYS A 222 -1.12 -25.51 1.67
CA CYS A 222 -0.12 -24.79 0.90
C CYS A 222 1.12 -25.66 0.66
N LEU A 223 2.01 -25.16 -0.19
CA LEU A 223 3.32 -25.73 -0.39
C LEU A 223 4.36 -24.81 0.24
N ARG A 224 5.23 -25.34 1.07
CA ARG A 224 6.35 -24.64 1.69
C ARG A 224 7.62 -24.88 0.88
N LEU A 225 8.25 -23.81 0.39
CA LEU A 225 9.52 -23.81 -0.30
C LEU A 225 10.63 -23.32 0.63
N GLU A 226 11.64 -24.17 0.88
CA GLU A 226 12.90 -23.74 1.50
C GLU A 226 13.93 -23.46 0.41
N TYR A 227 14.63 -22.33 0.51
CA TYR A 227 15.58 -21.92 -0.53
C TYR A 227 16.73 -21.09 0.03
N THR A 228 17.80 -20.97 -0.78
CA THR A 228 18.91 -20.04 -0.56
C THR A 228 19.09 -19.13 -1.76
N VAL A 229 19.77 -18.00 -1.57
CA VAL A 229 20.12 -17.06 -2.64
C VAL A 229 21.60 -16.73 -2.55
N SER A 230 22.32 -16.85 -3.66
CA SER A 230 23.76 -16.56 -3.74
C SER A 230 24.07 -15.70 -4.99
N PRO A 231 24.81 -14.59 -4.89
CA PRO A 231 25.19 -13.91 -3.65
C PRO A 231 23.98 -13.53 -2.78
N GLU A 232 24.20 -13.42 -1.47
CA GLU A 232 23.14 -13.12 -0.51
C GLU A 232 22.51 -11.74 -0.80
N LEU A 233 21.18 -11.65 -0.63
CA LEU A 233 20.41 -10.42 -0.68
C LEU A 233 19.91 -10.07 0.74
N PRO A 234 19.71 -8.78 1.05
CA PRO A 234 19.02 -8.39 2.26
C PRO A 234 17.70 -9.15 2.41
N PRO A 235 17.25 -9.48 3.64
CA PRO A 235 16.05 -10.29 3.88
C PRO A 235 14.78 -9.72 3.24
N ASP A 236 14.68 -8.40 3.19
CA ASP A 236 13.55 -7.62 2.67
C ASP A 236 13.71 -7.20 1.20
N ALA A 237 14.80 -7.59 0.53
CA ALA A 237 15.05 -7.24 -0.87
C ALA A 237 14.35 -8.16 -1.87
N LEU A 238 14.05 -9.40 -1.46
CA LEU A 238 13.44 -10.43 -2.30
C LEU A 238 12.34 -11.17 -1.55
N GLN A 239 11.18 -11.26 -2.16
CA GLN A 239 10.06 -12.12 -1.75
C GLN A 239 9.80 -13.14 -2.86
N ILE A 240 9.40 -14.34 -2.48
CA ILE A 240 8.88 -15.35 -3.40
C ILE A 240 7.40 -15.55 -3.07
N ARG A 241 6.57 -15.48 -4.08
CA ARG A 241 5.11 -15.61 -3.96
C ARG A 241 4.61 -16.66 -4.96
N ASP A 242 3.50 -17.31 -4.64
CA ASP A 242 2.72 -18.06 -5.62
C ASP A 242 2.11 -17.11 -6.66
N ALA A 243 2.20 -17.46 -7.92
CA ALA A 243 1.53 -16.73 -9.00
C ALA A 243 0.01 -16.99 -9.03
N ALA A 244 -0.46 -18.08 -8.40
CA ALA A 244 -1.88 -18.37 -8.27
C ALA A 244 -2.50 -17.64 -7.07
N PRO A 245 -3.75 -17.15 -7.17
CA PRO A 245 -4.47 -16.57 -6.04
C PRO A 245 -4.84 -17.64 -5.00
N THR A 246 -5.05 -17.20 -3.75
CA THR A 246 -5.65 -18.03 -2.71
C THR A 246 -7.10 -18.37 -3.07
N ASP A 247 -7.51 -19.61 -2.85
CA ASP A 247 -8.91 -20.01 -3.03
C ASP A 247 -9.82 -19.19 -2.09
N PRO A 248 -10.92 -18.62 -2.58
CA PRO A 248 -11.83 -17.86 -1.72
C PRO A 248 -12.55 -18.80 -0.72
N PRO A 249 -12.79 -18.39 0.53
CA PRO A 249 -13.58 -19.16 1.49
C PRO A 249 -14.95 -19.53 0.93
N ARG A 250 -15.44 -20.72 1.25
CA ARG A 250 -16.74 -21.26 0.81
C ARG A 250 -17.73 -21.25 1.97
N LEU A 251 -18.99 -20.91 1.69
CA LEU A 251 -20.04 -21.07 2.68
C LEU A 251 -20.29 -22.56 2.95
N LYS A 252 -20.33 -22.96 4.22
CA LYS A 252 -20.79 -24.30 4.58
C LYS A 252 -22.30 -24.35 4.36
N ILE A 253 -22.74 -25.09 3.34
CA ILE A 253 -24.17 -25.33 3.09
C ILE A 253 -24.62 -26.38 4.11
N PRO A 254 -25.58 -26.09 5.01
CA PRO A 254 -26.13 -27.12 5.90
C PRO A 254 -26.74 -28.24 5.06
N GLU A 255 -26.42 -29.49 5.36
CA GLU A 255 -26.91 -30.68 4.64
C GLU A 255 -28.44 -30.80 4.50
N ASN A 256 -29.21 -29.91 5.17
CA ASN A 256 -30.68 -29.93 5.19
C ASN A 256 -31.35 -28.73 4.50
N SER A 257 -30.66 -27.91 3.73
CA SER A 257 -31.29 -26.80 3.01
C SER A 257 -31.72 -27.19 1.59
N SER A 258 -32.88 -27.83 1.46
CA SER A 258 -33.64 -27.89 0.19
C SER A 258 -34.39 -26.57 -0.07
N GLY A 259 -33.70 -25.46 -0.15
CA GLY A 259 -34.25 -24.14 -0.40
C GLY A 259 -33.34 -23.34 -1.32
N GLU A 260 -33.92 -22.69 -2.32
CA GLU A 260 -33.26 -21.80 -3.25
C GLU A 260 -32.37 -20.80 -2.48
N VAL A 261 -31.06 -20.81 -2.78
CA VAL A 261 -30.14 -19.82 -2.25
C VAL A 261 -30.47 -18.48 -2.90
N PRO A 262 -30.79 -17.42 -2.15
CA PRO A 262 -31.01 -16.10 -2.75
C PRO A 262 -29.69 -15.65 -3.37
N VAL A 263 -29.66 -15.54 -4.70
CA VAL A 263 -28.57 -14.87 -5.43
C VAL A 263 -28.74 -13.37 -5.19
N GLY A 264 -28.09 -12.85 -4.18
CA GLY A 264 -28.14 -11.41 -3.90
C GLY A 264 -27.62 -11.07 -2.51
N GLY A 265 -26.33 -10.82 -2.44
CA GLY A 265 -25.71 -10.25 -1.24
C GLY A 265 -24.23 -10.59 -1.16
N ALA A 266 -23.40 -9.84 -1.87
CA ALA A 266 -21.96 -9.82 -1.57
C ALA A 266 -21.77 -9.22 -0.20
N ALA A 267 -21.80 -10.06 0.86
CA ALA A 267 -21.31 -9.68 2.17
C ALA A 267 -19.77 -9.58 2.04
N CYS A 268 -19.28 -8.38 1.81
CA CYS A 268 -17.88 -8.04 2.02
C CYS A 268 -17.59 -8.15 3.52
N ILE A 269 -17.29 -9.35 3.98
CA ILE A 269 -16.61 -9.51 5.27
C ILE A 269 -15.18 -9.10 5.00
N GLY A 270 -14.79 -7.92 5.51
CA GLY A 270 -13.42 -7.48 5.49
C GLY A 270 -12.56 -8.51 6.21
N ILE A 271 -11.83 -9.32 5.47
CA ILE A 271 -10.74 -10.13 6.00
C ILE A 271 -9.72 -9.12 6.50
N ILE A 272 -9.46 -9.13 7.81
CA ILE A 272 -8.33 -8.42 8.42
C ILE A 272 -7.06 -9.15 7.96
N GLY A 273 -6.53 -8.69 6.89
CA GLY A 273 -5.39 -9.16 6.13
C GLY A 273 -5.69 -8.76 4.72
N GLY A 274 -4.95 -7.78 4.20
CA GLY A 274 -5.12 -7.31 2.84
C GLY A 274 -5.13 -8.47 1.84
N ALA A 275 -5.50 -8.20 0.59
CA ALA A 275 -5.49 -9.15 -0.52
C ALA A 275 -4.12 -9.81 -0.79
N ASP A 276 -3.16 -9.57 0.06
CA ASP A 276 -1.87 -10.22 0.17
C ASP A 276 -2.09 -11.56 0.87
N GLY A 277 -1.99 -12.66 0.11
CA GLY A 277 -1.87 -14.00 0.65
C GLY A 277 -0.78 -14.04 1.74
N PRO A 278 -0.65 -15.12 2.53
CA PRO A 278 0.20 -15.13 3.71
C PRO A 278 1.59 -14.60 3.38
N THR A 279 1.84 -13.40 3.83
CA THR A 279 3.12 -12.71 3.74
C THR A 279 4.12 -13.63 4.41
N SER A 280 5.27 -13.84 3.79
CA SER A 280 6.37 -14.64 4.34
C SER A 280 6.47 -14.44 5.86
N VAL A 281 6.08 -15.45 6.64
CA VAL A 281 6.23 -15.40 8.08
C VAL A 281 7.71 -15.59 8.36
N PHE A 282 8.39 -14.51 8.69
CA PHE A 282 9.75 -14.57 9.22
C PHE A 282 9.69 -15.19 10.61
N VAL A 283 9.96 -16.46 10.71
CA VAL A 283 10.26 -17.09 12.01
C VAL A 283 11.71 -16.73 12.34
N SER A 284 11.90 -15.59 13.00
CA SER A 284 13.19 -15.23 13.60
C SER A 284 13.36 -15.97 14.93
N GLY A 285 13.99 -17.13 14.87
CA GLY A 285 14.39 -17.88 16.06
C GLY A 285 15.50 -18.84 15.71
N GLY A 286 16.75 -18.36 15.71
CA GLY A 286 17.93 -19.19 15.48
C GLY A 286 19.03 -18.42 14.75
N ALA A 287 20.28 -18.86 14.86
CA ALA A 287 21.45 -18.29 14.20
C ALA A 287 21.18 -17.98 12.71
N PRO A 288 21.89 -16.99 12.09
CA PRO A 288 21.69 -16.61 10.71
C PRO A 288 21.88 -17.87 9.82
N SER A 289 20.77 -18.47 9.43
CA SER A 289 20.77 -19.53 8.44
C SER A 289 20.56 -18.83 7.10
N ASP A 290 21.40 -19.10 6.12
CA ASP A 290 21.25 -18.66 4.73
C ASP A 290 19.93 -19.16 4.10
N ARG A 291 19.13 -19.91 4.87
CA ARG A 291 17.88 -20.55 4.44
C ARG A 291 16.70 -19.61 4.64
N ARG A 292 15.93 -19.47 3.59
CA ARG A 292 14.68 -18.68 3.54
C ARG A 292 13.52 -19.61 3.25
N VAL A 293 12.32 -19.18 3.64
CA VAL A 293 11.08 -19.94 3.44
C VAL A 293 10.06 -19.06 2.72
N ALA A 294 9.36 -19.66 1.76
CA ALA A 294 8.19 -19.08 1.11
C ALA A 294 7.02 -20.06 1.18
N TYR A 295 5.80 -19.55 1.26
CA TYR A 295 4.59 -20.34 1.23
C TYR A 295 3.78 -20.00 -0.03
N SER A 296 3.16 -21.03 -0.62
CA SER A 296 2.20 -20.81 -1.71
C SER A 296 0.91 -20.16 -1.20
N SER A 297 0.05 -19.80 -2.12
CA SER A 297 -1.34 -19.49 -1.83
C SER A 297 -2.03 -20.66 -1.16
N LEU A 298 -3.15 -20.37 -0.43
CA LEU A 298 -3.91 -21.41 0.28
C LEU A 298 -4.95 -22.02 -0.66
N HIS A 299 -5.07 -23.35 -0.60
CA HIS A 299 -5.98 -24.14 -1.40
C HIS A 299 -6.81 -25.09 -0.53
N PHE A 300 -7.98 -25.54 -1.03
CA PHE A 300 -8.80 -26.57 -0.37
C PHE A 300 -8.20 -27.96 -0.46
N ALA A 301 -7.33 -28.20 -1.44
CA ALA A 301 -6.58 -29.45 -1.59
C ALA A 301 -5.07 -29.13 -1.65
N PRO A 302 -4.21 -30.03 -1.16
CA PRO A 302 -2.76 -29.85 -1.28
C PRO A 302 -2.34 -29.64 -2.75
N PRO A 303 -1.67 -28.52 -3.08
CA PRO A 303 -1.20 -28.30 -4.45
C PRO A 303 -0.06 -29.25 -4.78
N GLU A 304 -0.13 -29.92 -5.95
CA GLU A 304 0.93 -30.79 -6.44
C GLU A 304 2.11 -29.98 -7.01
N GLN A 305 1.82 -28.84 -7.62
CA GLN A 305 2.78 -27.95 -8.24
C GLN A 305 2.37 -26.50 -8.05
N VAL A 306 3.37 -25.64 -7.85
CA VAL A 306 3.18 -24.20 -7.68
C VAL A 306 4.08 -23.47 -8.67
N THR A 307 3.53 -22.45 -9.31
CA THR A 307 4.29 -21.47 -10.09
C THR A 307 4.69 -20.33 -9.16
N TRP A 308 5.96 -20.27 -8.82
CA TRP A 308 6.53 -19.22 -7.97
C TRP A 308 6.89 -18.00 -8.78
N GLN A 309 6.73 -16.81 -8.19
CA GLN A 309 7.14 -15.55 -8.76
C GLN A 309 8.11 -14.83 -7.84
N LEU A 310 9.23 -14.39 -8.38
CA LEU A 310 10.14 -13.48 -7.69
C LEU A 310 9.50 -12.09 -7.61
N ARG A 311 9.65 -11.42 -6.46
CA ARG A 311 9.26 -10.03 -6.26
C ARG A 311 10.42 -9.29 -5.61
N PHE A 312 10.77 -8.15 -6.19
CA PHE A 312 11.90 -7.34 -5.72
C PHE A 312 11.41 -6.09 -5.02
N SER A 313 11.90 -5.86 -3.80
CA SER A 313 11.66 -4.63 -3.07
C SER A 313 12.43 -3.48 -3.72
N VAL A 314 11.72 -2.44 -4.11
CA VAL A 314 12.25 -1.26 -4.78
C VAL A 314 11.80 -0.03 -4.03
N VAL A 315 12.72 0.79 -3.56
CA VAL A 315 12.40 2.11 -3.03
C VAL A 315 12.31 3.08 -4.20
N PRO A 316 11.11 3.56 -4.54
CA PRO A 316 10.89 4.34 -5.77
C PRO A 316 11.57 5.70 -5.75
N ARG A 317 11.81 6.24 -4.57
CA ARG A 317 12.49 7.52 -4.37
C ARG A 317 13.16 7.56 -2.99
N GLY A 318 14.24 8.31 -2.85
CA GLY A 318 14.95 8.47 -1.58
C GLY A 318 14.17 9.28 -0.55
N GLU A 319 14.72 9.37 0.65
CA GLU A 319 14.24 10.27 1.69
C GLU A 319 14.46 11.73 1.30
N ILE A 320 13.53 12.61 1.68
CA ILE A 320 13.67 14.05 1.57
C ILE A 320 13.34 14.71 2.92
N SER A 321 14.04 15.78 3.23
CA SER A 321 13.78 16.59 4.43
C SER A 321 13.70 18.07 4.04
N GLU A 322 12.54 18.69 4.32
CA GLU A 322 12.20 20.05 3.90
C GLU A 322 11.89 20.93 5.12
N LYS A 323 12.59 22.07 5.22
CA LYS A 323 12.30 23.06 6.25
C LYS A 323 11.10 23.90 5.79
N LEU A 324 9.98 23.73 6.47
CA LEU A 324 8.73 24.42 6.15
C LEU A 324 8.57 25.77 6.87
N ARG A 325 9.23 25.91 8.03
CA ARG A 325 9.25 27.14 8.84
C ARG A 325 10.51 27.24 9.68
#